data_bac360114bb339f393f684b5afb215ee
#
_entry.id   bac360114bb339f393f684b5afb215ee
#
_cell.length_a   1.000
_cell.length_b   1.000
_cell.length_c   1.000
_cell.angle_alpha   90.00
_cell.angle_beta   90.00
_cell.angle_gamma   90.00
#
_symmetry.space_group_name_H-M   'P 1'
#
loop_
_entity.id
_entity.type
_entity.pdbx_description
1 polymer ?
#
loop_
_entity_poly.entity_id
_entity_poly.type
_entity_poly.pdbx_seq_one_letter_code
_entity_poly.pdbx_strand_id
1 'polypeptide(L)'
;MLKILHARLQHYVNQELPDVQAGFRKGMGTRDQIANIHWIIEKAREFQKSIYFYFINYVKAFDCVDHNKLWKALKKRCKYHTILPVSWETCIVKKQQLEPRMEQLIG
;
A
#
# COMPACT_ATOMS: atom_id res chain seq x y z
N MET A 1 0.47 -8.07 19.73
CA MET A 1 -0.81 -8.30 19.02
C MET A 1 -0.81 -7.73 17.61
N LEU A 2 -0.53 -6.43 17.42
CA LEU A 2 -0.50 -5.79 16.09
C LEU A 2 0.49 -6.41 15.10
N LYS A 3 1.67 -6.85 15.53
CA LYS A 3 2.67 -7.50 14.67
C LYS A 3 2.19 -8.82 14.07
N ILE A 4 1.43 -9.59 14.83
CA ILE A 4 0.88 -10.88 14.37
C ILE A 4 -0.23 -10.63 13.33
N LEU A 5 -1.09 -9.64 13.57
CA LEU A 5 -2.12 -9.23 12.61
C LEU A 5 -1.50 -8.70 11.33
N HIS A 6 -0.47 -7.86 11.45
CA HIS A 6 0.26 -7.34 10.31
C HIS A 6 0.89 -8.45 9.46
N ALA A 7 1.55 -9.43 10.09
CA ALA A 7 2.16 -10.54 9.36
C ALA A 7 1.12 -11.40 8.62
N ARG A 8 -0.02 -11.67 9.23
CA ARG A 8 -1.13 -12.40 8.60
C ARG A 8 -1.74 -11.62 7.44
N LEU A 9 -2.02 -10.33 7.65
CA LEU A 9 -2.54 -9.44 6.61
C LEU A 9 -1.59 -9.33 5.44
N GLN A 10 -0.29 -9.19 5.70
CA GLN A 10 0.72 -9.03 4.65
C GLN A 10 0.77 -10.22 3.71
N HIS A 11 0.58 -11.43 4.21
CA HIS A 11 0.52 -12.63 3.38
C HIS A 11 -0.64 -12.55 2.38
N TYR A 12 -1.85 -12.18 2.84
CA TYR A 12 -3.02 -12.05 1.96
C TYR A 12 -2.91 -10.88 1.01
N VAL A 13 -2.48 -9.72 1.51
CA VAL A 13 -2.32 -8.52 0.69
C VAL A 13 -1.34 -8.77 -0.44
N ASN A 14 -0.24 -9.48 -0.20
CA ASN A 14 0.72 -9.81 -1.24
C ASN A 14 0.15 -10.71 -2.35
N GLN A 15 -0.84 -11.53 -2.06
CA GLN A 15 -1.52 -12.36 -3.06
C GLN A 15 -2.55 -11.57 -3.89
N GLU A 16 -3.17 -10.57 -3.28
CA GLU A 16 -4.21 -9.74 -3.92
C GLU A 16 -3.66 -8.52 -4.66
N LEU A 17 -2.41 -8.13 -4.38
CA LEU A 17 -1.79 -6.99 -5.05
C LEU A 17 -1.43 -7.33 -6.50
N PRO A 18 -1.78 -6.46 -7.46
CA PRO A 18 -1.37 -6.65 -8.84
C PRO A 18 0.17 -6.60 -8.96
N ASP A 19 0.72 -7.34 -9.91
CA ASP A 19 2.18 -7.43 -10.10
C ASP A 19 2.85 -6.09 -10.41
N VAL A 20 2.10 -5.16 -10.97
CA VAL A 20 2.59 -3.80 -11.27
C VAL A 20 2.76 -2.92 -10.03
N GLN A 21 2.18 -3.30 -8.89
CA GLN A 21 2.31 -2.52 -7.67
C GLN A 21 3.63 -2.82 -6.96
N ALA A 22 4.48 -1.80 -6.86
CA ALA A 22 5.75 -1.87 -6.16
C ALA A 22 5.70 -1.30 -4.73
N GLY A 23 4.87 -0.29 -4.51
CA GLY A 23 4.73 0.37 -3.21
C GLY A 23 4.20 -0.56 -2.12
N PHE A 24 4.78 -0.48 -0.93
CA PHE A 24 4.40 -1.27 0.25
C PHE A 24 4.51 -2.79 0.08
N ARG A 25 5.27 -3.24 -0.90
CA ARG A 25 5.50 -4.65 -1.17
C ARG A 25 6.91 -5.05 -0.73
N LYS A 26 7.00 -6.16 0.02
CA LYS A 26 8.30 -6.69 0.46
C LYS A 26 9.15 -7.09 -0.74
N GLY A 27 10.42 -6.68 -0.74
CA GLY A 27 11.36 -7.00 -1.82
C GLY A 27 11.31 -6.05 -3.02
N MET A 28 10.40 -5.09 -3.04
CA MET A 28 10.30 -4.06 -4.08
C MET A 28 10.87 -2.73 -3.58
N GLY A 29 12.02 -2.33 -4.10
CA GLY A 29 12.68 -1.09 -3.72
C GLY A 29 12.51 0.04 -4.74
N THR A 30 12.74 1.26 -4.31
CA THR A 30 12.75 2.44 -5.19
C THR A 30 13.81 2.29 -6.29
N ARG A 31 14.95 1.71 -5.96
CA ARG A 31 16.04 1.46 -6.91
C ARG A 31 15.58 0.58 -8.07
N ASP A 32 14.80 -0.47 -7.79
CA ASP A 32 14.30 -1.38 -8.83
C ASP A 32 13.32 -0.67 -9.76
N GLN A 33 12.48 0.22 -9.21
CA GLN A 33 11.54 1.00 -10.01
C GLN A 33 12.25 2.04 -10.89
N ILE A 34 13.31 2.66 -10.39
CA ILE A 34 14.16 3.56 -11.19
C ILE A 34 14.82 2.77 -12.32
N ALA A 35 15.35 1.58 -12.05
CA ALA A 35 15.93 0.70 -13.07
C ALA A 35 14.90 0.33 -14.16
N ASN A 36 13.66 0.03 -13.77
CA ASN A 36 12.59 -0.24 -14.73
C ASN A 36 12.30 0.95 -15.64
N ILE A 37 12.27 2.16 -15.10
CA ILE A 37 12.08 3.39 -15.90
C ILE A 37 13.24 3.58 -16.88
N HIS A 38 14.49 3.41 -16.42
CA HIS A 38 15.67 3.47 -17.28
C HIS A 38 15.59 2.46 -18.42
N TRP A 39 15.24 1.22 -18.11
CA TRP A 39 15.08 0.17 -19.11
C TRP A 39 14.02 0.52 -20.16
N ILE A 40 12.87 1.08 -19.76
CA ILE A 40 11.82 1.53 -20.67
C ILE A 40 12.34 2.65 -21.59
N ILE A 41 13.09 3.60 -21.04
CA ILE A 41 13.69 4.71 -21.84
C ILE A 41 14.69 4.16 -22.85
N GLU A 42 15.55 3.24 -22.46
CA GLU A 42 16.53 2.61 -23.35
C GLU A 42 15.84 1.85 -24.48
N LYS A 43 14.82 1.08 -24.17
CA LYS A 43 14.01 0.37 -25.16
C LYS A 43 13.29 1.31 -26.13
N ALA A 44 12.73 2.39 -25.62
CA ALA A 44 12.09 3.38 -26.48
C ALA A 44 13.08 4.04 -27.44
N ARG A 45 14.30 4.32 -26.99
CA ARG A 45 15.39 4.83 -27.86
C ARG A 45 15.79 3.82 -28.92
N GLU A 46 15.97 2.56 -28.54
CA GLU A 46 16.33 1.46 -29.46
C GLU A 46 15.30 1.34 -30.60
N PHE A 47 14.02 1.42 -30.27
CA PHE A 47 12.93 1.35 -31.24
C PHE A 47 12.51 2.69 -31.84
N GLN A 48 13.22 3.77 -31.51
CA GLN A 48 12.91 5.16 -31.96
C GLN A 48 11.46 5.58 -31.71
N LYS A 49 10.90 5.15 -30.56
CA LYS A 49 9.54 5.48 -30.15
C LYS A 49 9.53 6.59 -29.10
N SER A 50 8.67 7.57 -29.29
CA SER A 50 8.41 8.59 -28.27
C SER A 50 7.59 8.00 -27.14
N ILE A 51 8.01 8.24 -25.91
CA ILE A 51 7.28 7.84 -24.69
C ILE A 51 7.04 9.07 -23.83
N TYR A 52 5.93 9.04 -23.09
CA TYR A 52 5.55 10.09 -22.17
C TYR A 52 5.31 9.50 -20.80
N PHE A 53 5.90 10.09 -19.76
CA PHE A 53 5.70 9.69 -18.38
C PHE A 53 4.81 10.68 -17.65
N TYR A 54 3.82 10.19 -16.92
CA TYR A 54 2.99 10.98 -16.04
C TYR A 54 3.19 10.50 -14.59
N PHE A 55 3.61 11.42 -13.74
CA PHE A 55 3.78 11.14 -12.31
C PHE A 55 2.64 11.80 -11.55
N ILE A 56 1.80 10.97 -10.92
CA ILE A 56 0.65 11.44 -10.15
C ILE A 56 0.95 11.25 -8.67
N ASN A 57 0.98 12.34 -7.93
CA ASN A 57 1.15 12.33 -6.49
C ASN A 57 -0.08 12.90 -5.81
N TYR A 58 -0.73 12.09 -4.96
CA TYR A 58 -1.90 12.51 -4.21
C TYR A 58 -1.50 13.26 -2.94
N VAL A 59 -1.98 14.46 -2.78
CA VAL A 59 -1.85 15.21 -1.52
C VAL A 59 -2.72 14.54 -0.46
N LYS A 60 -2.13 14.25 0.70
CA LYS A 60 -2.83 13.62 1.84
C LYS A 60 -3.54 12.30 1.47
N ALA A 61 -2.88 11.44 0.71
CA ALA A 61 -3.45 10.18 0.22
C ALA A 61 -4.01 9.30 1.34
N PHE A 62 -3.37 9.27 2.50
CA PHE A 62 -3.80 8.49 3.66
C PHE A 62 -4.90 9.18 4.49
N ASP A 63 -4.84 10.50 4.61
CA ASP A 63 -5.79 11.28 5.41
C ASP A 63 -7.18 11.37 4.76
N CYS A 64 -7.24 11.26 3.43
CA CYS A 64 -8.48 11.35 2.65
C CYS A 64 -9.21 10.01 2.51
N VAL A 65 -8.74 8.93 3.12
CA VAL A 65 -9.37 7.61 3.02
C VAL A 65 -10.63 7.55 3.88
N ASP A 66 -11.76 7.24 3.26
CA ASP A 66 -13.01 6.92 3.97
C ASP A 66 -12.89 5.53 4.60
N HIS A 67 -12.82 5.49 5.92
CA HIS A 67 -12.63 4.25 6.67
C HIS A 67 -13.78 3.26 6.48
N ASN A 68 -15.03 3.74 6.37
CA ASN A 68 -16.17 2.86 6.15
C ASN A 68 -16.11 2.16 4.79
N LYS A 69 -15.68 2.90 3.76
CA LYS A 69 -15.47 2.33 2.43
C LYS A 69 -14.30 1.37 2.40
N LEU A 70 -13.22 1.70 3.11
CA LEU A 70 -12.06 0.83 3.26
C LEU A 70 -12.46 -0.50 3.90
N TRP A 71 -13.23 -0.48 4.99
CA TRP A 71 -13.72 -1.67 5.66
C TRP A 71 -14.62 -2.52 4.78
N LYS A 72 -15.53 -1.90 4.05
CA LYS A 72 -16.39 -2.60 3.08
C LYS A 72 -15.56 -3.28 2.00
N ALA A 73 -14.54 -2.60 1.46
CA ALA A 73 -13.65 -3.15 0.44
C ALA A 73 -12.84 -4.34 0.98
N LEU A 74 -12.30 -4.22 2.18
CA LEU A 74 -11.56 -5.30 2.83
C LEU A 74 -12.46 -6.51 3.10
N LYS A 75 -13.65 -6.32 3.63
CA LYS A 75 -14.63 -7.40 3.87
C LYS A 75 -15.02 -8.11 2.58
N LYS A 76 -15.20 -7.38 1.48
CA LYS A 76 -15.61 -7.94 0.20
C LYS A 76 -14.50 -8.71 -0.50
N ARG A 77 -13.27 -8.18 -0.54
CA ARG A 77 -12.15 -8.78 -1.27
C ARG A 77 -11.47 -9.91 -0.51
N CYS A 78 -11.33 -9.77 0.77
CA CYS A 78 -10.44 -10.64 1.53
C CYS A 78 -11.13 -11.75 2.27
N LYS A 79 -12.35 -12.15 2.05
CA LYS A 79 -13.04 -13.26 2.77
C LYS A 79 -12.66 -13.32 4.28
N TYR A 80 -12.39 -12.16 4.90
CA TYR A 80 -11.79 -12.03 6.23
C TYR A 80 -12.68 -12.53 7.39
N HIS A 81 -13.91 -12.93 7.10
CA HIS A 81 -14.79 -13.44 8.16
C HIS A 81 -14.23 -14.64 8.94
N THR A 82 -13.26 -15.35 8.35
CA THR A 82 -12.72 -16.57 8.96
C THR A 82 -11.40 -16.37 9.69
N ILE A 83 -10.69 -15.25 9.49
CA ILE A 83 -9.28 -15.15 9.89
C ILE A 83 -9.04 -14.12 10.98
N LEU A 84 -9.90 -13.14 11.13
CA LEU A 84 -9.73 -12.07 12.10
C LEU A 84 -11.00 -11.91 12.96
N PRO A 85 -10.90 -12.12 14.26
CA PRO A 85 -12.00 -11.85 15.17
C PRO A 85 -12.33 -10.35 15.18
N VAL A 86 -13.58 -10.01 15.46
CA VAL A 86 -14.17 -8.65 15.47
C VAL A 86 -13.34 -7.62 16.25
N SER A 87 -12.44 -8.05 17.13
CA SER A 87 -11.58 -7.19 17.94
C SER A 87 -10.51 -6.40 17.20
N TRP A 88 -10.24 -6.72 15.94
CA TRP A 88 -9.21 -6.02 15.15
C TRP A 88 -9.62 -4.60 14.71
N GLU A 89 -10.92 -4.39 14.47
CA GLU A 89 -11.47 -3.04 14.18
C GLU A 89 -11.15 -2.10 15.34
N THR A 90 -11.30 -2.58 16.57
CA THR A 90 -10.99 -1.83 17.80
C THR A 90 -9.48 -1.55 17.94
N CYS A 91 -8.62 -2.49 17.53
CA CYS A 91 -7.16 -2.31 17.59
C CYS A 91 -6.66 -1.24 16.61
N ILE A 92 -7.23 -1.17 15.40
CA ILE A 92 -6.83 -0.20 14.39
C ILE A 92 -7.37 1.19 14.72
N VAL A 93 -8.60 1.30 15.19
CA VAL A 93 -9.17 2.58 15.66
C VAL A 93 -8.35 3.14 16.82
N LYS A 94 -7.92 2.30 17.75
CA LYS A 94 -7.03 2.74 18.85
C LYS A 94 -5.66 3.18 18.36
N LYS A 95 -5.12 2.58 17.30
CA LYS A 95 -3.84 3.01 16.73
C LYS A 95 -3.95 4.39 16.10
N GLN A 96 -5.01 4.69 15.39
CA GLN A 96 -5.23 6.00 14.78
C GLN A 96 -5.40 7.13 15.81
N GLN A 97 -5.89 6.83 17.00
CA GLN A 97 -5.93 7.81 18.10
C GLN A 97 -4.56 8.08 18.72
N LEU A 98 -3.58 7.21 18.49
CA LEU A 98 -2.22 7.34 19.01
C LEU A 98 -1.25 7.98 18.00
N GLU A 99 -1.51 7.87 16.70
CA GLU A 99 -0.64 8.43 15.64
C GLU A 99 -0.49 9.95 15.66
N PRO A 100 -1.52 10.78 15.94
CA PRO A 100 -1.34 12.23 16.05
C PRO A 100 -0.36 12.64 17.15
N ARG A 101 -0.17 11.81 18.17
CA ARG A 101 0.81 12.02 19.24
C ARG A 101 2.24 11.71 18.82
N MET A 102 2.43 10.78 17.89
CA MET A 102 3.77 10.41 17.41
C MET A 102 4.30 11.38 16.35
N GLU A 103 3.46 11.98 15.52
CA GLU A 103 3.88 13.04 14.60
C GLU A 103 4.36 14.29 15.33
N GLN A 104 3.79 14.61 16.49
CA GLN A 104 4.27 15.71 17.33
C GLN A 104 5.61 15.42 18.02
N LEU A 105 6.03 14.16 18.12
CA LEU A 105 7.31 13.74 18.71
C LEU A 105 8.44 13.62 17.68
N ILE A 106 8.12 13.50 16.41
CA ILE A 106 9.09 13.33 15.30
C ILE A 106 9.24 14.63 14.49
N GLY A 107 8.32 15.54 14.61
CA GLY A 107 8.40 16.91 14.08
C GLY A 107 9.24 17.79 14.98
#